data_1403fa7f9ab5d6b659a80cce173862b4
#
_entry.id   1403fa7f9ab5d6b659a80cce173862b4
#
_cell.length_a   1.000
_cell.length_b   1.000
_cell.length_c   1.000
_cell.angle_alpha   90.00
_cell.angle_beta   90.00
_cell.angle_gamma   90.00
#
_symmetry.space_group_name_H-M   'P 1'
#
loop_
_entity.id
_entity.type
_entity.pdbx_description
1 polymer ?
#
loop_
_entity_poly.entity_id
_entity_poly.type
_entity_poly.pdbx_seq_one_letter_code
_entity_poly.pdbx_strand_id
1 'polypeptide(L)'
;RAGRRWSSLVLFAAVTVHAVTFGSAVAATPEAPLQFRITEGRTLNAFYQQGSVAAHLLLSSGTQPRVLVAFPAGNSGVGIWFENAQTPVQWTLREIHDISRTDDRGRTLHGIVADASVDARLVVREAVLSSVRVLRDYQINGAYPSEVKSSAEVTGNTVEWTRQRLDGAAGYALSITMKNGTISGGRGTPLVLSPARTGEAMHLTITALTGEMPLTPLGRDRLLNANATDDTRSRQVLSFLSYEEKFLAGSWRFNTYFGRDTLMSLRLLMPALQPDAVERGLMSVLQRLAPNGEVAHEEDIGEFAILRHRKQGEGASAAPIYDYNMIDDDFMLAPVAAAYLLEQ
;
A
#
# COMPACT_ATOMS: atom_id res chain seq x y z
N ARG A 1 -26.23 -43.23 -79.13
CA ARG A 1 -25.06 -42.60 -78.50
C ARG A 1 -25.57 -41.38 -77.79
N ALA A 2 -25.60 -41.47 -76.42
CA ALA A 2 -26.19 -40.49 -75.51
C ALA A 2 -25.17 -39.43 -75.12
N GLY A 3 -25.51 -38.18 -75.29
CA GLY A 3 -24.75 -37.04 -74.75
C GLY A 3 -25.48 -36.44 -73.54
N ARG A 4 -24.83 -36.59 -72.36
CA ARG A 4 -25.31 -35.98 -71.12
C ARG A 4 -24.89 -34.50 -71.05
N ARG A 5 -25.90 -33.60 -70.94
CA ARG A 5 -25.74 -32.19 -70.65
C ARG A 5 -25.66 -32.04 -69.13
N TRP A 6 -24.63 -31.40 -68.64
CA TRP A 6 -24.46 -30.97 -67.23
C TRP A 6 -25.00 -29.53 -67.14
N SER A 7 -26.02 -29.35 -66.33
CA SER A 7 -26.51 -28.02 -65.95
C SER A 7 -25.78 -27.52 -64.70
N SER A 8 -25.06 -26.44 -64.88
CA SER A 8 -24.36 -25.79 -63.75
C SER A 8 -25.38 -24.98 -62.94
N LEU A 9 -25.63 -25.38 -61.70
CA LEU A 9 -26.38 -24.60 -60.69
C LEU A 9 -25.44 -23.58 -60.06
N VAL A 10 -25.65 -22.31 -60.30
CA VAL A 10 -24.94 -21.21 -59.63
C VAL A 10 -25.73 -20.87 -58.36
N LEU A 11 -25.16 -21.18 -57.22
CA LEU A 11 -25.72 -20.83 -55.91
C LEU A 11 -25.23 -19.41 -55.52
N PHE A 12 -26.11 -18.42 -55.51
CA PHE A 12 -25.83 -17.11 -54.96
C PHE A 12 -25.96 -17.17 -53.43
N ALA A 13 -24.82 -17.13 -52.73
CA ALA A 13 -24.81 -16.93 -51.28
C ALA A 13 -24.93 -15.42 -50.98
N ALA A 14 -26.08 -15.01 -50.45
CA ALA A 14 -26.28 -13.66 -49.94
C ALA A 14 -25.54 -13.54 -48.60
N VAL A 15 -24.42 -12.80 -48.58
CA VAL A 15 -23.70 -12.43 -47.34
C VAL A 15 -24.42 -11.24 -46.71
N THR A 16 -25.21 -11.50 -45.68
CA THR A 16 -25.79 -10.44 -44.83
C THR A 16 -24.70 -9.91 -43.89
N VAL A 17 -24.19 -8.71 -44.18
CA VAL A 17 -23.29 -7.98 -43.29
C VAL A 17 -24.13 -7.42 -42.16
N HIS A 18 -24.04 -8.02 -40.96
CA HIS A 18 -24.53 -7.42 -39.72
C HIS A 18 -23.57 -6.33 -39.31
N ALA A 19 -24.01 -5.08 -39.39
CA ALA A 19 -23.29 -3.95 -38.77
C ALA A 19 -23.35 -4.12 -37.26
N VAL A 20 -22.23 -4.53 -36.64
CA VAL A 20 -22.04 -4.51 -35.18
C VAL A 20 -21.86 -3.04 -34.81
N THR A 21 -22.89 -2.42 -34.27
CA THR A 21 -22.78 -1.12 -33.62
C THR A 21 -21.95 -1.30 -32.34
N PHE A 22 -20.70 -0.88 -32.38
CA PHE A 22 -19.92 -0.69 -31.16
C PHE A 22 -20.58 0.43 -30.36
N GLY A 23 -21.34 0.07 -29.34
CA GLY A 23 -21.78 1.02 -28.32
C GLY A 23 -20.54 1.67 -27.74
N SER A 24 -20.42 3.00 -27.82
CA SER A 24 -19.40 3.75 -27.12
C SER A 24 -19.55 3.42 -25.63
N ALA A 25 -18.60 2.68 -25.07
CA ALA A 25 -18.50 2.53 -23.63
C ALA A 25 -18.34 3.95 -23.05
N VAL A 26 -19.37 4.42 -22.38
CA VAL A 26 -19.26 5.64 -21.56
C VAL A 26 -18.15 5.33 -20.54
N ALA A 27 -17.03 6.02 -20.66
CA ALA A 27 -15.96 5.91 -19.67
C ALA A 27 -16.59 6.24 -18.31
N ALA A 28 -16.58 5.27 -17.40
CA ALA A 28 -17.05 5.50 -16.04
C ALA A 28 -16.29 6.69 -15.47
N THR A 29 -17.00 7.66 -14.92
CA THR A 29 -16.37 8.80 -14.23
C THR A 29 -15.45 8.22 -13.16
N PRO A 30 -14.17 8.62 -13.09
CA PRO A 30 -13.26 8.10 -12.06
C PRO A 30 -13.90 8.29 -10.68
N GLU A 31 -13.98 7.22 -9.90
CA GLU A 31 -14.48 7.32 -8.51
C GLU A 31 -13.59 8.28 -7.74
N ALA A 32 -14.21 9.16 -6.91
CA ALA A 32 -13.46 10.08 -6.10
C ALA A 32 -12.55 9.31 -5.12
N PRO A 33 -11.33 9.81 -4.85
CA PRO A 33 -10.39 9.13 -3.97
C PRO A 33 -11.01 8.89 -2.59
N LEU A 34 -10.74 7.70 -2.02
CA LEU A 34 -10.96 7.48 -0.60
C LEU A 34 -9.88 8.26 0.16
N GLN A 35 -10.29 9.28 0.90
CA GLN A 35 -9.37 10.11 1.66
C GLN A 35 -9.98 10.48 3.01
N PHE A 36 -9.24 10.22 4.09
CA PHE A 36 -9.64 10.60 5.44
C PHE A 36 -8.43 10.76 6.35
N ARG A 37 -8.64 11.43 7.50
CA ARG A 37 -7.59 11.75 8.47
C ARG A 37 -8.02 11.39 9.88
N ILE A 38 -7.07 10.90 10.68
CA ILE A 38 -7.26 10.56 12.09
C ILE A 38 -6.06 11.10 12.85
N THR A 39 -6.29 11.89 13.89
CA THR A 39 -5.21 12.32 14.79
C THR A 39 -5.21 11.46 16.03
N GLU A 40 -4.07 10.82 16.31
CA GLU A 40 -3.83 10.03 17.50
C GLU A 40 -2.65 10.61 18.28
N GLY A 41 -2.92 11.18 19.43
CA GLY A 41 -1.91 11.90 20.19
C GLY A 41 -1.29 13.04 19.37
N ARG A 42 0.00 12.92 19.04
CA ARG A 42 0.75 13.89 18.24
C ARG A 42 0.96 13.46 16.79
N THR A 43 0.36 12.37 16.36
CA THR A 43 0.50 11.85 15.00
C THR A 43 -0.78 12.10 14.21
N LEU A 44 -0.64 12.79 13.09
CA LEU A 44 -1.65 12.88 12.06
C LEU A 44 -1.49 11.66 11.14
N ASN A 45 -2.52 10.83 11.09
CA ASN A 45 -2.66 9.71 10.17
C ASN A 45 -3.54 10.16 9.00
N ALA A 46 -3.02 10.14 7.78
CA ALA A 46 -3.76 10.46 6.58
C ALA A 46 -3.76 9.24 5.65
N PHE A 47 -4.95 8.81 5.27
CA PHE A 47 -5.18 7.66 4.42
C PHE A 47 -5.60 8.14 3.04
N TYR A 48 -5.02 7.54 2.02
CA TYR A 48 -5.31 7.83 0.62
C TYR A 48 -5.43 6.54 -0.19
N GLN A 49 -6.47 6.45 -1.03
CA GLN A 49 -6.64 5.34 -1.97
C GLN A 49 -7.34 5.85 -3.23
N GLN A 50 -6.71 5.61 -4.39
CA GLN A 50 -7.27 5.90 -5.71
C GLN A 50 -6.83 4.82 -6.70
N GLY A 51 -7.78 4.16 -7.33
CA GLY A 51 -7.47 2.99 -8.16
C GLY A 51 -6.65 1.97 -7.36
N SER A 52 -5.50 1.56 -7.87
CA SER A 52 -4.59 0.62 -7.20
C SER A 52 -3.57 1.29 -6.27
N VAL A 53 -3.52 2.62 -6.21
CA VAL A 53 -2.62 3.34 -5.29
C VAL A 53 -3.28 3.47 -3.94
N ALA A 54 -2.65 2.93 -2.90
CA ALA A 54 -3.08 3.09 -1.52
C ALA A 54 -1.88 3.41 -0.63
N ALA A 55 -2.03 4.39 0.27
CA ALA A 55 -0.99 4.81 1.18
C ALA A 55 -1.54 5.33 2.51
N HIS A 56 -0.82 5.07 3.58
CA HIS A 56 -1.03 5.66 4.89
C HIS A 56 0.16 6.56 5.23
N LEU A 57 -0.05 7.87 5.20
CA LEU A 57 0.93 8.89 5.61
C LEU A 57 0.78 9.19 7.09
N LEU A 58 1.88 9.13 7.83
CA LEU A 58 1.98 9.51 9.24
C LEU A 58 2.91 10.71 9.37
N LEU A 59 2.38 11.82 9.89
CA LEU A 59 3.15 13.00 10.29
C LEU A 59 3.15 13.10 11.81
N SER A 60 4.28 12.75 12.42
CA SER A 60 4.41 12.80 13.89
C SER A 60 4.99 14.14 14.31
N SER A 61 4.20 14.90 15.05
CA SER A 61 4.57 16.16 15.70
C SER A 61 5.25 15.92 17.06
N GLY A 62 5.74 16.98 17.70
CA GLY A 62 6.37 16.94 19.03
C GLY A 62 7.90 16.92 18.97
N THR A 63 8.54 16.36 19.98
CA THR A 63 10.02 16.39 20.12
C THR A 63 10.73 15.30 19.34
N GLN A 64 10.02 14.33 18.80
CA GLN A 64 10.54 13.27 17.94
C GLN A 64 9.84 13.28 16.58
N PRO A 65 10.05 14.33 15.77
CA PRO A 65 9.36 14.48 14.51
C PRO A 65 9.79 13.39 13.53
N ARG A 66 8.81 12.90 12.75
CA ARG A 66 9.06 11.92 11.69
C ARG A 66 7.95 11.97 10.64
N VAL A 67 8.29 11.50 9.46
CA VAL A 67 7.38 11.26 8.35
C VAL A 67 7.50 9.79 7.96
N LEU A 68 6.40 9.07 7.94
CA LEU A 68 6.34 7.68 7.46
C LEU A 68 5.23 7.58 6.42
N VAL A 69 5.45 6.79 5.38
CA VAL A 69 4.41 6.37 4.43
C VAL A 69 4.47 4.86 4.31
N ALA A 70 3.36 4.22 4.63
CA ALA A 70 3.19 2.78 4.49
C ALA A 70 2.27 2.49 3.30
N PHE A 71 2.62 1.48 2.52
CA PHE A 71 1.86 1.00 1.37
C PHE A 71 1.39 -0.43 1.62
N PRO A 72 0.11 -0.76 1.41
CA PRO A 72 -0.36 -2.14 1.38
C PRO A 72 0.39 -3.02 0.37
N ALA A 73 0.81 -2.42 -0.75
CA ALA A 73 1.66 -3.05 -1.75
C ALA A 73 2.95 -3.59 -1.13
N GLY A 74 3.12 -4.92 -1.15
CA GLY A 74 4.31 -5.61 -0.62
C GLY A 74 4.58 -5.38 0.88
N ASN A 75 3.61 -4.90 1.65
CA ASN A 75 3.82 -4.45 3.04
C ASN A 75 5.04 -3.53 3.14
N SER A 76 5.12 -2.56 2.21
CA SER A 76 6.28 -1.70 2.04
C SER A 76 6.09 -0.32 2.67
N GLY A 77 7.17 0.41 2.81
CA GLY A 77 7.11 1.76 3.34
C GLY A 77 8.39 2.53 3.18
N VAL A 78 8.27 3.83 3.37
CA VAL A 78 9.40 4.76 3.39
C VAL A 78 9.24 5.70 4.58
N GLY A 79 10.35 6.08 5.21
CA GLY A 79 10.27 6.95 6.37
C GLY A 79 11.51 7.80 6.57
N ILE A 80 11.31 8.99 7.15
CA ILE A 80 12.37 9.87 7.62
C ILE A 80 12.16 10.13 9.10
N TRP A 81 13.19 9.91 9.87
CA TRP A 81 13.31 10.32 11.27
C TRP A 81 14.23 11.52 11.36
N PHE A 82 13.82 12.48 12.15
CA PHE A 82 14.62 13.67 12.43
C PHE A 82 15.25 13.56 13.81
N GLU A 83 16.29 14.33 14.05
CA GLU A 83 16.87 14.48 15.39
C GLU A 83 15.84 15.04 16.38
N ASN A 84 16.04 14.73 17.66
CA ASN A 84 15.15 15.23 18.69
C ASN A 84 15.16 16.76 18.72
N ALA A 85 13.96 17.33 18.60
CA ALA A 85 13.77 18.77 18.69
C ALA A 85 13.70 19.22 20.15
N GLN A 86 14.33 20.36 20.47
CA GLN A 86 14.27 20.95 21.82
C GLN A 86 12.89 21.51 22.14
N THR A 87 12.20 22.05 21.14
CA THR A 87 10.81 22.50 21.23
C THR A 87 9.92 21.61 20.38
N PRO A 88 8.69 21.32 20.81
CA PRO A 88 7.77 20.51 20.03
C PRO A 88 7.53 21.08 18.63
N VAL A 89 7.68 20.24 17.62
CA VAL A 89 7.44 20.56 16.21
C VAL A 89 5.98 20.28 15.87
N GLN A 90 5.38 21.09 15.03
CA GLN A 90 4.01 20.89 14.54
C GLN A 90 3.98 20.69 13.02
N TRP A 91 3.44 19.55 12.61
CA TRP A 91 3.13 19.27 11.22
C TRP A 91 1.69 19.69 10.86
N THR A 92 1.51 20.18 9.66
CA THR A 92 0.20 20.43 9.06
C THR A 92 0.18 19.87 7.65
N LEU A 93 -0.78 18.97 7.34
CA LEU A 93 -1.02 18.42 6.02
C LEU A 93 -2.05 19.31 5.29
N ARG A 94 -1.72 19.74 4.09
CA ARG A 94 -2.62 20.52 3.21
C ARG A 94 -3.35 19.60 2.25
N GLU A 95 -2.60 18.95 1.39
CA GLU A 95 -3.12 18.16 0.27
C GLU A 95 -2.36 16.84 0.15
N ILE A 96 -3.01 15.83 -0.43
CA ILE A 96 -2.43 14.54 -0.76
C ILE A 96 -3.09 14.03 -2.04
N HIS A 97 -2.30 13.52 -2.98
CA HIS A 97 -2.76 12.91 -4.22
C HIS A 97 -1.82 11.78 -4.65
N ASP A 98 -2.27 10.93 -5.56
CA ASP A 98 -1.46 9.86 -6.13
C ASP A 98 -0.48 10.37 -7.18
N ILE A 99 0.56 9.59 -7.39
CA ILE A 99 1.55 9.79 -8.43
C ILE A 99 2.12 8.45 -8.91
N SER A 100 2.48 8.39 -10.17
CA SER A 100 3.32 7.34 -10.73
C SER A 100 4.56 7.93 -11.37
N ARG A 101 5.69 7.23 -11.21
CA ARG A 101 6.98 7.61 -11.80
C ARG A 101 7.64 6.37 -12.40
N THR A 102 8.26 6.53 -13.55
CA THR A 102 9.11 5.50 -14.15
C THR A 102 10.55 5.70 -13.67
N ASP A 103 11.19 4.63 -13.22
CA ASP A 103 12.60 4.67 -12.84
C ASP A 103 13.52 4.63 -14.07
N ASP A 104 14.83 4.73 -13.86
CA ASP A 104 15.87 4.71 -14.89
C ASP A 104 15.94 3.39 -15.70
N ARG A 105 15.29 2.35 -15.22
CA ARG A 105 15.16 1.03 -15.89
C ARG A 105 13.81 0.82 -16.56
N GLY A 106 12.96 1.85 -16.63
CA GLY A 106 11.63 1.76 -17.25
C GLY A 106 10.57 1.07 -16.41
N ARG A 107 10.80 0.86 -15.08
CA ARG A 107 9.85 0.21 -14.18
C ARG A 107 9.02 1.25 -13.45
N THR A 108 7.74 0.97 -13.27
CA THR A 108 6.82 1.88 -12.60
C THR A 108 6.96 1.81 -11.08
N LEU A 109 7.09 2.98 -10.46
CA LEU A 109 6.85 3.21 -9.04
C LEU A 109 5.55 4.00 -8.90
N HIS A 110 4.78 3.70 -7.89
CA HIS A 110 3.52 4.38 -7.59
C HIS A 110 3.49 4.79 -6.11
N GLY A 111 2.69 5.77 -5.79
CA GLY A 111 2.56 6.24 -4.41
C GLY A 111 1.88 7.59 -4.33
N ILE A 112 2.32 8.44 -3.42
CA ILE A 112 1.68 9.70 -3.10
C ILE A 112 2.63 10.89 -3.12
N VAL A 113 2.05 12.05 -3.41
CA VAL A 113 2.61 13.36 -3.14
C VAL A 113 1.75 14.03 -2.07
N ALA A 114 2.39 14.58 -1.06
CA ALA A 114 1.73 15.29 0.03
C ALA A 114 2.34 16.69 0.22
N ASP A 115 1.49 17.71 0.17
CA ASP A 115 1.87 19.07 0.53
C ASP A 115 1.68 19.30 2.03
N ALA A 116 2.75 19.61 2.71
CA ALA A 116 2.77 19.79 4.16
C ALA A 116 3.51 21.07 4.57
N SER A 117 3.30 21.48 5.80
CA SER A 117 4.13 22.50 6.43
C SER A 117 4.58 22.05 7.82
N VAL A 118 5.72 22.58 8.24
CA VAL A 118 6.31 22.34 9.56
C VAL A 118 6.91 23.63 10.10
N ASP A 119 6.71 23.89 11.38
CA ASP A 119 7.02 25.15 12.04
C ASP A 119 8.44 25.25 12.63
N ALA A 120 9.30 24.30 12.30
CA ALA A 120 10.64 24.23 12.90
C ALA A 120 11.71 23.75 11.90
N ARG A 121 12.95 24.14 12.17
CA ARG A 121 14.14 23.57 11.54
C ARG A 121 14.22 22.09 11.87
N LEU A 122 14.56 21.25 10.88
CA LEU A 122 14.68 19.81 11.03
C LEU A 122 16.08 19.34 10.62
N VAL A 123 16.67 18.43 11.40
CA VAL A 123 17.92 17.73 11.06
C VAL A 123 17.57 16.28 10.80
N VAL A 124 17.90 15.78 9.63
CA VAL A 124 17.63 14.38 9.29
C VAL A 124 18.58 13.48 10.06
N ARG A 125 18.02 12.55 10.83
CA ARG A 125 18.77 11.49 11.52
C ARG A 125 18.96 10.28 10.62
N GLU A 126 17.87 9.80 10.00
CA GLU A 126 17.90 8.63 9.14
C GLU A 126 16.70 8.61 8.20
N ALA A 127 16.90 8.02 7.00
CA ALA A 127 15.82 7.65 6.10
C ALA A 127 15.89 6.15 5.82
N VAL A 128 14.76 5.46 5.99
CA VAL A 128 14.64 4.01 5.79
C VAL A 128 13.57 3.75 4.74
N LEU A 129 13.95 3.02 3.70
CA LEU A 129 13.10 2.66 2.57
C LEU A 129 13.13 1.14 2.43
N SER A 130 12.05 0.44 2.79
CA SER A 130 12.00 -1.03 2.77
C SER A 130 10.59 -1.54 3.08
N SER A 131 10.51 -2.72 3.69
CA SER A 131 9.29 -3.22 4.31
C SER A 131 8.90 -2.40 5.54
N VAL A 132 7.61 -2.28 5.81
CA VAL A 132 7.06 -1.73 7.06
C VAL A 132 7.66 -2.39 8.30
N ARG A 133 7.97 -3.68 8.27
CA ARG A 133 8.62 -4.38 9.41
C ARG A 133 10.00 -3.81 9.71
N VAL A 134 10.78 -3.50 8.69
CA VAL A 134 12.10 -2.87 8.85
C VAL A 134 11.96 -1.46 9.42
N LEU A 135 10.98 -0.68 8.94
CA LEU A 135 10.69 0.65 9.48
C LEU A 135 10.28 0.59 10.96
N ARG A 136 9.44 -0.38 11.32
CA ARG A 136 9.02 -0.63 12.70
C ARG A 136 10.20 -0.99 13.59
N ASP A 137 11.05 -1.89 13.13
CA ASP A 137 12.23 -2.34 13.88
C ASP A 137 13.22 -1.19 14.11
N TYR A 138 13.45 -0.36 13.08
CA TYR A 138 14.23 0.86 13.25
C TYR A 138 13.62 1.82 14.28
N GLN A 139 12.31 2.01 14.24
CA GLN A 139 11.63 2.88 15.22
C GLN A 139 11.79 2.38 16.67
N ILE A 140 11.81 1.07 16.89
CA ILE A 140 11.90 0.45 18.22
C ILE A 140 13.37 0.36 18.69
N ASN A 141 14.26 -0.09 17.82
CA ASN A 141 15.62 -0.51 18.16
C ASN A 141 16.69 0.48 17.67
N GLY A 142 16.35 1.42 16.79
CA GLY A 142 17.30 2.35 16.19
C GLY A 142 18.27 1.70 15.19
N ALA A 143 17.98 0.47 14.75
CA ALA A 143 18.83 -0.30 13.84
C ALA A 143 17.98 -1.01 12.77
N TYR A 144 18.57 -1.23 11.59
CA TYR A 144 17.98 -1.96 10.47
C TYR A 144 19.09 -2.63 9.65
N PRO A 145 18.77 -3.63 8.80
CA PRO A 145 19.76 -4.32 7.98
C PRO A 145 20.55 -3.37 7.07
N SER A 146 21.87 -3.51 7.06
CA SER A 146 22.76 -2.63 6.26
C SER A 146 22.49 -2.73 4.76
N GLU A 147 21.94 -3.84 4.28
CA GLU A 147 21.61 -4.10 2.89
C GLU A 147 20.54 -3.16 2.35
N VAL A 148 19.69 -2.61 3.23
CA VAL A 148 18.62 -1.67 2.84
C VAL A 148 19.00 -0.21 3.11
N LYS A 149 20.26 0.06 3.38
CA LYS A 149 20.74 1.44 3.58
C LYS A 149 20.64 2.22 2.28
N SER A 150 20.19 3.46 2.38
CA SER A 150 20.13 4.43 1.28
C SER A 150 20.91 5.69 1.63
N SER A 151 21.33 6.44 0.62
CA SER A 151 21.99 7.74 0.81
C SER A 151 21.15 8.86 0.21
N ALA A 152 21.23 10.03 0.84
CA ALA A 152 20.58 11.23 0.34
C ALA A 152 21.32 11.79 -0.88
N GLU A 153 20.56 12.20 -1.88
CA GLU A 153 21.02 13.05 -2.98
C GLU A 153 20.31 14.40 -2.91
N VAL A 154 21.09 15.48 -2.91
CA VAL A 154 20.55 16.85 -2.84
C VAL A 154 20.74 17.53 -4.19
N THR A 155 19.63 17.96 -4.80
CA THR A 155 19.61 18.69 -6.06
C THR A 155 18.72 19.94 -5.93
N GLY A 156 19.33 21.10 -5.88
CA GLY A 156 18.62 22.37 -5.69
C GLY A 156 17.88 22.40 -4.34
N ASN A 157 16.56 22.50 -4.41
CA ASN A 157 15.68 22.55 -3.25
C ASN A 157 15.03 21.20 -2.90
N THR A 158 15.55 20.11 -3.46
CA THR A 158 15.05 18.75 -3.25
C THR A 158 16.14 17.86 -2.67
N VAL A 159 15.78 17.07 -1.68
CA VAL A 159 16.54 15.90 -1.23
C VAL A 159 15.77 14.65 -1.54
N GLU A 160 16.44 13.65 -2.09
CA GLU A 160 15.86 12.37 -2.46
C GLU A 160 16.69 11.21 -1.94
N TRP A 161 16.00 10.13 -1.54
CA TRP A 161 16.55 8.81 -1.27
C TRP A 161 15.87 7.83 -2.21
N THR A 162 16.67 7.07 -2.91
CA THR A 162 16.20 6.02 -3.81
C THR A 162 17.01 4.75 -3.57
N ARG A 163 16.38 3.61 -3.72
CA ARG A 163 17.07 2.35 -3.84
C ARG A 163 16.21 1.30 -4.53
N GLN A 164 16.85 0.30 -5.08
CA GLN A 164 16.18 -0.85 -5.66
C GLN A 164 15.84 -1.86 -4.58
N ARG A 165 14.84 -2.69 -4.82
CA ARG A 165 14.54 -3.85 -3.99
C ARG A 165 15.71 -4.84 -4.05
N LEU A 166 15.91 -5.64 -3.00
CA LEU A 166 17.07 -6.51 -2.86
C LEU A 166 17.18 -7.62 -3.91
N ASP A 167 16.10 -7.96 -4.58
CA ASP A 167 16.07 -8.89 -5.73
C ASP A 167 16.28 -8.18 -7.09
N GLY A 168 16.51 -6.89 -7.09
CA GLY A 168 16.67 -6.08 -8.29
C GLY A 168 15.38 -5.63 -8.96
N ALA A 169 14.20 -5.92 -8.39
CA ALA A 169 12.93 -5.37 -8.85
C ALA A 169 12.82 -3.86 -8.57
N ALA A 170 11.75 -3.22 -9.05
CA ALA A 170 11.45 -1.82 -8.73
C ALA A 170 11.41 -1.63 -7.21
N GLY A 171 12.08 -0.60 -6.74
CA GLY A 171 12.29 -0.39 -5.32
C GLY A 171 11.46 0.73 -4.75
N TYR A 172 12.14 1.69 -4.11
CA TYR A 172 11.49 2.72 -3.31
C TYR A 172 12.13 4.07 -3.57
N ALA A 173 11.31 5.12 -3.45
CA ALA A 173 11.80 6.49 -3.46
C ALA A 173 11.08 7.33 -2.41
N LEU A 174 11.83 8.24 -1.79
CA LEU A 174 11.32 9.22 -0.85
C LEU A 174 12.03 10.54 -1.11
N SER A 175 11.28 11.62 -1.32
CA SER A 175 11.87 12.93 -1.47
C SER A 175 11.14 14.01 -0.68
N ILE A 176 11.89 15.05 -0.30
CA ILE A 176 11.36 16.30 0.21
C ILE A 176 11.82 17.42 -0.70
N THR A 177 10.86 18.15 -1.26
CA THR A 177 11.10 19.38 -2.03
C THR A 177 10.64 20.58 -1.21
N MET A 178 11.55 21.49 -0.94
CA MET A 178 11.24 22.73 -0.21
C MET A 178 10.57 23.74 -1.15
N LYS A 179 9.41 24.26 -0.76
CA LYS A 179 8.73 25.38 -1.46
C LYS A 179 9.23 26.73 -0.96
N ASN A 180 9.62 26.80 0.31
CA ASN A 180 10.33 27.92 0.92
C ASN A 180 11.36 27.39 1.92
N GLY A 181 12.44 28.11 2.13
CA GLY A 181 13.55 27.67 2.97
C GLY A 181 14.69 27.03 2.18
N THR A 182 15.59 26.33 2.88
CA THR A 182 16.82 25.78 2.32
C THR A 182 17.08 24.37 2.79
N ILE A 183 17.77 23.60 1.92
CA ILE A 183 18.36 22.31 2.26
C ILE A 183 19.87 22.50 2.30
N SER A 184 20.52 22.04 3.35
CA SER A 184 21.99 22.10 3.49
C SER A 184 22.54 20.81 4.06
N GLY A 185 23.83 20.52 3.82
CA GLY A 185 24.46 19.27 4.24
C GLY A 185 24.32 18.14 3.22
N GLY A 186 24.47 16.90 3.64
CA GLY A 186 24.61 15.70 2.80
C GLY A 186 26.10 15.32 2.60
N ARG A 187 26.34 14.12 2.00
CA ARG A 187 27.70 13.57 1.75
C ARG A 187 28.63 13.64 2.96
N GLY A 188 28.17 13.13 4.12
CA GLY A 188 28.96 13.05 5.35
C GLY A 188 28.76 14.18 6.34
N THR A 189 27.95 15.19 6.01
CA THR A 189 27.50 16.22 6.94
C THR A 189 26.00 16.07 7.22
N PRO A 190 25.50 16.45 8.43
CA PRO A 190 24.10 16.37 8.74
C PRO A 190 23.25 17.11 7.71
N LEU A 191 22.22 16.44 7.21
CA LEU A 191 21.25 17.04 6.29
C LEU A 191 20.23 17.86 7.09
N VAL A 192 20.09 19.12 6.73
CA VAL A 192 19.30 20.09 7.47
C VAL A 192 18.29 20.78 6.56
N LEU A 193 17.02 20.79 7.01
CA LEU A 193 15.95 21.59 6.43
C LEU A 193 15.75 22.83 7.30
N SER A 194 15.86 23.99 6.72
CA SER A 194 15.78 25.27 7.47
C SER A 194 14.72 26.21 6.83
N PRO A 195 13.91 26.91 7.65
CA PRO A 195 13.01 27.92 7.14
C PRO A 195 13.78 29.08 6.51
N ALA A 196 13.14 29.83 5.61
CA ALA A 196 13.73 31.00 4.98
C ALA A 196 14.03 32.11 6.01
N ARG A 197 13.19 32.20 7.04
CA ARG A 197 13.37 33.13 8.16
C ARG A 197 13.05 32.44 9.47
N THR A 198 13.74 32.81 10.54
CA THR A 198 13.49 32.26 11.89
C THR A 198 12.03 32.52 12.29
N GLY A 199 11.34 31.48 12.75
CA GLY A 199 9.93 31.51 13.15
C GLY A 199 8.91 31.38 12.01
N GLU A 200 9.38 31.29 10.75
CA GLU A 200 8.51 31.01 9.62
C GLU A 200 8.31 29.50 9.43
N ALA A 201 7.11 29.08 9.06
CA ALA A 201 6.85 27.68 8.73
C ALA A 201 7.47 27.32 7.37
N MET A 202 8.10 26.16 7.30
CA MET A 202 8.56 25.56 6.05
C MET A 202 7.36 24.92 5.33
N HIS A 203 7.20 25.23 4.06
CA HIS A 203 6.27 24.58 3.15
C HIS A 203 7.05 23.62 2.27
N LEU A 204 6.61 22.39 2.21
CA LEU A 204 7.33 21.33 1.51
C LEU A 204 6.37 20.34 0.85
N THR A 205 6.88 19.68 -0.17
CA THR A 205 6.22 18.55 -0.82
C THR A 205 6.99 17.28 -0.46
N ILE A 206 6.27 16.29 0.07
CA ILE A 206 6.78 14.96 0.36
C ILE A 206 6.31 14.03 -0.76
N THR A 207 7.23 13.38 -1.47
CA THR A 207 6.90 12.33 -2.45
C THR A 207 7.38 10.99 -1.92
N ALA A 208 6.48 10.02 -1.87
CA ALA A 208 6.76 8.68 -1.37
C ALA A 208 6.27 7.64 -2.37
N LEU A 209 7.15 6.75 -2.81
CA LEU A 209 6.88 5.79 -3.89
C LEU A 209 7.35 4.38 -3.51
N THR A 210 6.62 3.39 -4.00
CA THR A 210 6.97 1.97 -3.96
C THR A 210 6.86 1.35 -5.35
N GLY A 211 7.72 0.40 -5.66
CA GLY A 211 7.63 -0.44 -6.85
C GLY A 211 7.05 -1.82 -6.57
N GLU A 212 6.52 -2.05 -5.36
CA GLU A 212 5.84 -3.29 -5.02
C GLU A 212 4.50 -3.43 -5.76
N MET A 213 4.06 -4.66 -5.99
CA MET A 213 2.80 -4.94 -6.67
C MET A 213 1.62 -4.36 -5.89
N PRO A 214 0.80 -3.48 -6.49
CA PRO A 214 -0.40 -2.96 -5.85
C PRO A 214 -1.40 -4.07 -5.52
N LEU A 215 -2.20 -3.83 -4.48
CA LEU A 215 -3.40 -4.62 -4.21
C LEU A 215 -4.61 -4.02 -4.93
N THR A 216 -5.63 -4.86 -5.16
CA THR A 216 -6.89 -4.47 -5.79
C THR A 216 -7.90 -4.08 -4.70
N PRO A 217 -8.28 -2.80 -4.56
CA PRO A 217 -9.28 -2.40 -3.58
C PRO A 217 -10.61 -3.11 -3.80
N LEU A 218 -11.21 -3.61 -2.73
CA LEU A 218 -12.58 -4.10 -2.75
C LEU A 218 -13.52 -2.89 -2.66
N GLY A 219 -14.13 -2.49 -3.78
CA GLY A 219 -14.97 -1.29 -3.88
C GLY A 219 -16.06 -1.24 -2.81
N ARG A 220 -16.50 -0.05 -2.42
CA ARG A 220 -17.44 0.17 -1.32
C ARG A 220 -18.75 -0.63 -1.47
N ASP A 221 -19.28 -0.69 -2.70
CA ASP A 221 -20.52 -1.40 -3.01
C ASP A 221 -20.37 -2.93 -2.95
N ARG A 222 -19.15 -3.43 -3.05
CA ARG A 222 -18.82 -4.85 -2.93
C ARG A 222 -18.43 -5.25 -1.50
N LEU A 223 -18.16 -4.30 -0.63
CA LEU A 223 -17.72 -4.55 0.74
C LEU A 223 -18.90 -4.65 1.72
N LEU A 224 -19.76 -3.63 1.74
CA LEU A 224 -20.79 -3.46 2.77
C LEU A 224 -22.19 -3.55 2.19
N ASN A 225 -23.07 -4.28 2.87
CA ASN A 225 -24.50 -4.38 2.54
C ASN A 225 -25.33 -3.28 3.24
N ALA A 226 -26.65 -3.32 3.05
CA ALA A 226 -27.58 -2.33 3.61
C ALA A 226 -27.70 -2.37 5.16
N ASN A 227 -27.24 -3.43 5.82
CA ASN A 227 -27.27 -3.55 7.28
C ASN A 227 -26.06 -2.88 7.95
N ALA A 228 -25.05 -2.47 7.16
CA ALA A 228 -23.88 -1.80 7.70
C ALA A 228 -24.24 -0.41 8.26
N THR A 229 -23.58 -0.04 9.36
CA THR A 229 -23.72 1.30 9.97
C THR A 229 -23.51 2.42 8.97
N ASP A 230 -24.16 3.56 9.16
CA ASP A 230 -23.96 4.78 8.36
C ASP A 230 -22.76 5.62 8.83
N ASP A 231 -22.03 5.15 9.86
CA ASP A 231 -20.83 5.84 10.32
C ASP A 231 -19.75 5.91 9.21
N THR A 232 -19.58 7.11 8.68
CA THR A 232 -18.67 7.37 7.56
C THR A 232 -17.23 6.96 7.89
N ARG A 233 -16.78 7.16 9.12
CA ARG A 233 -15.41 6.83 9.53
C ARG A 233 -15.17 5.31 9.52
N SER A 234 -16.07 4.55 10.11
CA SER A 234 -15.98 3.08 10.10
C SER A 234 -15.99 2.53 8.68
N ARG A 235 -16.88 3.05 7.81
CA ARG A 235 -16.92 2.67 6.39
C ARG A 235 -15.62 2.98 5.66
N GLN A 236 -15.02 4.15 5.88
CA GLN A 236 -13.74 4.56 5.27
C GLN A 236 -12.60 3.66 5.74
N VAL A 237 -12.52 3.37 7.05
CA VAL A 237 -11.48 2.49 7.61
C VAL A 237 -11.60 1.08 7.02
N LEU A 238 -12.80 0.49 7.01
CA LEU A 238 -13.01 -0.83 6.44
C LEU A 238 -12.66 -0.87 4.95
N SER A 239 -13.05 0.15 4.17
CA SER A 239 -12.71 0.22 2.75
C SER A 239 -11.21 0.27 2.53
N PHE A 240 -10.46 1.05 3.33
CA PHE A 240 -9.00 1.13 3.23
C PHE A 240 -8.30 -0.19 3.58
N LEU A 241 -8.88 -1.02 4.45
CA LEU A 241 -8.28 -2.27 4.90
C LEU A 241 -8.70 -3.49 4.05
N SER A 242 -9.59 -3.33 3.06
CA SER A 242 -10.20 -4.44 2.33
C SER A 242 -9.77 -4.47 0.86
N TYR A 243 -9.12 -5.57 0.47
CA TYR A 243 -8.63 -5.84 -0.88
C TYR A 243 -9.10 -7.22 -1.37
N GLU A 244 -9.11 -7.43 -2.68
CA GLU A 244 -9.50 -8.72 -3.26
C GLU A 244 -8.57 -9.86 -2.84
N GLU A 245 -7.28 -9.56 -2.67
CA GLU A 245 -6.25 -10.54 -2.33
C GLU A 245 -6.20 -10.87 -0.84
N LYS A 246 -6.65 -9.94 0.02
CA LYS A 246 -6.62 -10.07 1.48
C LYS A 246 -7.27 -8.90 2.20
N PHE A 247 -7.65 -9.11 3.45
CA PHE A 247 -7.91 -8.05 4.40
C PHE A 247 -6.63 -7.75 5.19
N LEU A 248 -6.34 -6.46 5.39
CA LEU A 248 -5.21 -6.05 6.22
C LEU A 248 -5.63 -6.08 7.69
N ALA A 249 -4.81 -6.61 8.56
CA ALA A 249 -5.07 -6.63 10.00
C ALA A 249 -5.08 -5.21 10.61
N GLY A 250 -4.41 -4.28 9.98
CA GLY A 250 -4.39 -2.88 10.40
C GLY A 250 -3.66 -1.99 9.42
N SER A 251 -3.34 -0.78 9.87
CA SER A 251 -2.55 0.15 9.09
C SER A 251 -1.05 -0.05 9.33
N TRP A 252 -0.20 0.93 9.19
CA TRP A 252 1.23 0.80 8.95
C TRP A 252 2.00 -0.31 9.71
N ARG A 253 1.64 -0.68 10.95
CA ARG A 253 2.34 -1.75 11.71
C ARG A 253 1.91 -3.16 11.35
N PHE A 254 0.66 -3.33 10.90
CA PHE A 254 0.01 -4.59 10.59
C PHE A 254 -0.58 -4.55 9.17
N ASN A 255 0.17 -3.95 8.25
CA ASN A 255 -0.26 -3.58 6.90
C ASN A 255 -0.18 -4.78 5.94
N THR A 256 -0.59 -5.95 6.42
CA THR A 256 -0.64 -7.19 5.65
C THR A 256 -1.68 -8.16 6.23
N TYR A 257 -1.75 -9.37 5.68
CA TYR A 257 -2.64 -10.45 6.12
C TYR A 257 -2.24 -10.98 7.51
N PHE A 258 -3.27 -11.22 8.33
CA PHE A 258 -3.21 -12.02 9.55
C PHE A 258 -4.44 -12.92 9.59
N GLY A 259 -4.27 -14.24 9.79
CA GLY A 259 -5.31 -15.26 9.74
C GLY A 259 -6.40 -15.02 10.75
N ARG A 260 -6.03 -14.91 12.03
CA ARG A 260 -6.95 -14.65 13.12
C ARG A 260 -7.75 -13.37 12.93
N ASP A 261 -7.06 -12.28 12.58
CA ASP A 261 -7.69 -10.97 12.41
C ASP A 261 -8.69 -10.99 11.23
N THR A 262 -8.35 -11.68 10.15
CA THR A 262 -9.24 -11.90 9.01
C THR A 262 -10.47 -12.71 9.41
N LEU A 263 -10.28 -13.88 10.04
CA LEU A 263 -11.37 -14.76 10.45
C LEU A 263 -12.28 -14.12 11.49
N MET A 264 -11.70 -13.43 12.49
CA MET A 264 -12.46 -12.69 13.49
C MET A 264 -13.26 -11.54 12.86
N SER A 265 -12.66 -10.78 11.97
CA SER A 265 -13.33 -9.69 11.24
C SER A 265 -14.50 -10.22 10.41
N LEU A 266 -14.29 -11.32 9.67
CA LEU A 266 -15.36 -11.98 8.92
C LEU A 266 -16.50 -12.42 9.84
N ARG A 267 -16.19 -13.11 10.94
CA ARG A 267 -17.24 -13.60 11.87
C ARG A 267 -18.06 -12.47 12.48
N LEU A 268 -17.42 -11.38 12.89
CA LEU A 268 -18.08 -10.26 13.56
C LEU A 268 -18.83 -9.36 12.57
N LEU A 269 -18.30 -9.16 11.37
CA LEU A 269 -18.86 -8.24 10.39
C LEU A 269 -19.75 -8.92 9.35
N MET A 270 -19.87 -10.26 9.35
CA MET A 270 -20.65 -11.04 8.38
C MET A 270 -22.07 -10.48 8.13
N PRO A 271 -22.84 -10.06 9.15
CA PRO A 271 -24.16 -9.48 8.93
C PRO A 271 -24.15 -8.15 8.13
N ALA A 272 -23.02 -7.45 8.09
CA ALA A 272 -22.86 -6.15 7.45
C ALA A 272 -22.01 -6.20 6.16
N LEU A 273 -21.41 -7.35 5.87
CA LEU A 273 -20.61 -7.55 4.66
C LEU A 273 -21.46 -8.05 3.49
N GLN A 274 -21.06 -7.71 2.27
CA GLN A 274 -21.57 -8.39 1.07
C GLN A 274 -21.02 -9.83 1.02
N PRO A 275 -21.77 -10.79 0.45
CA PRO A 275 -21.29 -12.17 0.28
C PRO A 275 -19.93 -12.25 -0.44
N ASP A 276 -19.71 -11.47 -1.50
CA ASP A 276 -18.43 -11.40 -2.22
C ASP A 276 -17.27 -10.99 -1.29
N ALA A 277 -17.48 -10.07 -0.36
CA ALA A 277 -16.46 -9.66 0.61
C ALA A 277 -16.12 -10.80 1.59
N VAL A 278 -17.13 -11.54 2.05
CA VAL A 278 -16.91 -12.71 2.92
C VAL A 278 -16.13 -13.80 2.18
N GLU A 279 -16.51 -14.08 0.92
CA GLU A 279 -15.81 -15.05 0.08
C GLU A 279 -14.36 -14.67 -0.16
N ARG A 280 -14.05 -13.39 -0.48
CA ARG A 280 -12.68 -12.89 -0.65
C ARG A 280 -11.86 -13.05 0.62
N GLY A 281 -12.44 -12.71 1.76
CA GLY A 281 -11.78 -12.91 3.05
C GLY A 281 -11.49 -14.38 3.35
N LEU A 282 -12.46 -15.29 3.18
CA LEU A 282 -12.27 -16.74 3.34
C LEU A 282 -11.23 -17.27 2.35
N MET A 283 -11.31 -16.89 1.07
CA MET A 283 -10.35 -17.31 0.06
C MET A 283 -8.94 -16.85 0.39
N SER A 284 -8.76 -15.67 0.96
CA SER A 284 -7.44 -15.20 1.40
C SER A 284 -6.81 -16.10 2.46
N VAL A 285 -7.62 -16.69 3.33
CA VAL A 285 -7.17 -17.69 4.33
C VAL A 285 -6.89 -19.03 3.67
N LEU A 286 -7.83 -19.54 2.86
CA LEU A 286 -7.73 -20.87 2.21
C LEU A 286 -6.50 -20.96 1.27
N GLN A 287 -6.15 -19.88 0.58
CA GLN A 287 -4.98 -19.82 -0.30
C GLN A 287 -3.64 -19.85 0.45
N ARG A 288 -3.66 -19.66 1.76
CA ARG A 288 -2.48 -19.63 2.63
C ARG A 288 -2.40 -20.80 3.59
N LEU A 289 -3.26 -21.83 3.41
CA LEU A 289 -3.19 -23.03 4.23
C LEU A 289 -1.89 -23.80 3.96
N ALA A 290 -1.33 -24.32 5.02
CA ALA A 290 -0.28 -25.33 4.92
C ALA A 290 -0.81 -26.64 4.29
N PRO A 291 0.05 -27.49 3.74
CA PRO A 291 -0.37 -28.77 3.16
C PRO A 291 -1.11 -29.71 4.14
N ASN A 292 -0.89 -29.56 5.44
CA ASN A 292 -1.58 -30.29 6.51
C ASN A 292 -2.88 -29.60 6.99
N GLY A 293 -3.23 -28.44 6.42
CA GLY A 293 -4.44 -27.69 6.71
C GLY A 293 -4.31 -26.63 7.81
N GLU A 294 -3.13 -26.39 8.35
CA GLU A 294 -2.89 -25.32 9.32
C GLU A 294 -3.10 -23.95 8.66
N VAL A 295 -3.72 -23.02 9.40
CA VAL A 295 -3.99 -21.66 8.96
C VAL A 295 -2.75 -20.80 9.17
N ALA A 296 -2.35 -20.05 8.15
CA ALA A 296 -1.28 -19.07 8.30
C ALA A 296 -1.71 -17.94 9.24
N HIS A 297 -0.97 -17.75 10.34
CA HIS A 297 -1.18 -16.64 11.27
C HIS A 297 -0.82 -15.30 10.63
N GLU A 298 0.35 -15.21 10.03
CA GLU A 298 0.80 -14.01 9.31
C GLU A 298 1.64 -14.38 8.08
N GLU A 299 1.84 -13.40 7.21
CA GLU A 299 2.71 -13.51 6.05
C GLU A 299 3.86 -12.51 6.10
N ASP A 300 5.06 -12.95 5.73
CA ASP A 300 6.15 -12.08 5.35
C ASP A 300 6.23 -12.04 3.83
N ILE A 301 6.11 -10.85 3.27
CA ILE A 301 6.07 -10.60 1.82
C ILE A 301 7.02 -9.49 1.40
N GLY A 302 7.14 -9.28 0.11
CA GLY A 302 7.95 -8.23 -0.48
C GLY A 302 9.40 -8.33 -0.02
N GLU A 303 10.03 -7.21 0.27
CA GLU A 303 11.43 -7.18 0.64
C GLU A 303 11.73 -7.85 1.99
N PHE A 304 10.77 -7.92 2.91
CA PHE A 304 11.00 -8.62 4.18
C PHE A 304 11.15 -10.12 3.99
N ALA A 305 10.38 -10.73 3.07
CA ALA A 305 10.58 -12.12 2.68
C ALA A 305 11.99 -12.34 2.12
N ILE A 306 12.47 -11.43 1.25
CA ILE A 306 13.82 -11.52 0.68
C ILE A 306 14.90 -11.48 1.78
N LEU A 307 14.76 -10.59 2.75
CA LEU A 307 15.69 -10.52 3.89
C LEU A 307 15.70 -11.82 4.71
N ARG A 308 14.54 -12.44 4.92
CA ARG A 308 14.42 -13.72 5.63
C ARG A 308 15.03 -14.86 4.84
N HIS A 309 14.72 -15.00 3.54
CA HIS A 309 15.32 -16.03 2.66
C HIS A 309 16.85 -15.89 2.61
N ARG A 310 17.37 -14.67 2.49
CA ARG A 310 18.83 -14.44 2.54
C ARG A 310 19.44 -14.90 3.86
N LYS A 311 18.80 -14.60 4.99
CA LYS A 311 19.24 -15.01 6.32
C LYS A 311 19.24 -16.55 6.46
N GLN A 312 18.34 -17.24 5.76
CA GLN A 312 18.24 -18.71 5.73
C GLN A 312 19.19 -19.36 4.69
N GLY A 313 19.89 -18.56 3.89
CA GLY A 313 20.79 -19.06 2.83
C GLY A 313 20.08 -19.47 1.55
N GLU A 314 18.82 -19.06 1.38
CA GLU A 314 17.96 -19.43 0.24
C GLU A 314 17.99 -18.40 -0.92
N GLY A 315 18.94 -17.47 -0.89
CA GLY A 315 19.09 -16.45 -1.92
C GLY A 315 18.11 -15.29 -1.78
N ALA A 316 17.83 -14.58 -2.88
CA ALA A 316 16.99 -13.38 -2.93
C ALA A 316 15.56 -13.71 -3.40
N SER A 317 14.96 -14.76 -2.85
CA SER A 317 13.56 -15.11 -3.15
C SER A 317 12.59 -14.11 -2.55
N ALA A 318 11.60 -13.65 -3.33
CA ALA A 318 10.47 -12.85 -2.86
C ALA A 318 9.21 -13.70 -2.56
N ALA A 319 9.34 -15.04 -2.58
CA ALA A 319 8.24 -15.94 -2.24
C ALA A 319 7.73 -15.63 -0.82
N PRO A 320 6.42 -15.59 -0.60
CA PRO A 320 5.86 -15.38 0.73
C PRO A 320 6.35 -16.43 1.73
N ILE A 321 6.60 -16.02 2.96
CA ILE A 321 6.87 -16.92 4.09
C ILE A 321 5.68 -16.82 5.03
N TYR A 322 5.07 -17.95 5.34
CA TYR A 322 3.91 -18.03 6.24
C TYR A 322 4.33 -18.55 7.61
N ASP A 323 3.74 -17.99 8.65
CA ASP A 323 3.87 -18.46 10.04
C ASP A 323 2.62 -19.28 10.43
N TYR A 324 2.83 -20.52 10.86
CA TYR A 324 1.77 -21.45 11.26
C TYR A 324 1.82 -21.79 12.78
N ASN A 325 2.52 -20.98 13.59
CA ASN A 325 2.74 -21.29 14.99
C ASN A 325 1.61 -20.89 15.95
N MET A 326 0.45 -20.43 15.43
CA MET A 326 -0.68 -19.94 16.22
C MET A 326 -1.90 -20.84 16.05
N ILE A 327 -2.15 -21.69 17.04
CA ILE A 327 -3.20 -22.71 17.01
C ILE A 327 -4.63 -22.15 17.02
N ASP A 328 -4.86 -20.95 17.52
CA ASP A 328 -6.18 -20.30 17.58
C ASP A 328 -6.73 -19.97 16.17
N ASP A 329 -5.88 -19.71 15.20
CA ASP A 329 -6.27 -19.52 13.80
C ASP A 329 -6.94 -20.79 13.23
N ASP A 330 -6.42 -21.96 13.53
CA ASP A 330 -6.94 -23.27 13.07
C ASP A 330 -8.35 -23.53 13.59
N PHE A 331 -8.60 -23.20 14.85
CA PHE A 331 -9.94 -23.39 15.46
C PHE A 331 -10.99 -22.42 14.94
N MET A 332 -10.58 -21.27 14.33
CA MET A 332 -11.52 -20.25 13.87
C MET A 332 -12.03 -20.52 12.45
N LEU A 333 -11.26 -21.16 11.58
CA LEU A 333 -11.61 -21.32 10.18
C LEU A 333 -12.92 -22.08 9.98
N ALA A 334 -13.07 -23.26 10.59
CA ALA A 334 -14.25 -24.10 10.41
C ALA A 334 -15.54 -23.42 10.91
N PRO A 335 -15.61 -22.82 12.11
CA PRO A 335 -16.79 -22.08 12.56
C PRO A 335 -17.16 -20.89 11.68
N VAL A 336 -16.16 -20.13 11.16
CA VAL A 336 -16.44 -18.98 10.29
C VAL A 336 -16.97 -19.43 8.93
N ALA A 337 -16.36 -20.46 8.33
CA ALA A 337 -16.84 -21.04 7.08
C ALA A 337 -18.25 -21.64 7.23
N ALA A 338 -18.52 -22.36 8.35
CA ALA A 338 -19.85 -22.90 8.62
C ALA A 338 -20.89 -21.80 8.78
N ALA A 339 -20.59 -20.72 9.50
CA ALA A 339 -21.50 -19.58 9.63
C ALA A 339 -21.86 -18.98 8.25
N TYR A 340 -20.87 -18.83 7.37
CA TYR A 340 -21.13 -18.35 6.01
C TYR A 340 -22.00 -19.31 5.19
N LEU A 341 -21.72 -20.61 5.23
CA LEU A 341 -22.41 -21.60 4.40
C LEU A 341 -23.82 -21.95 4.89
N LEU A 342 -24.10 -21.77 6.18
CA LEU A 342 -25.36 -22.22 6.81
C LEU A 342 -26.28 -21.06 7.23
N GLU A 343 -25.75 -19.86 7.43
CA GLU A 343 -26.48 -18.70 7.96
C GLU A 343 -26.73 -17.61 6.91
N GLN A 344 -26.07 -17.67 5.76
CA GLN A 344 -26.23 -16.76 4.61
C GLN A 344 -27.02 -17.48 3.50
#